data_c94faee38e06d9db02481cdeece0b738
#
_entry.id   c94faee38e06d9db02481cdeece0b738
#
_cell.length_a   1.000
_cell.length_b   1.000
_cell.length_c   1.000
_cell.angle_alpha   90.00
_cell.angle_beta   90.00
_cell.angle_gamma   90.00
#
_symmetry.space_group_name_H-M   'P 1'
#
loop_
_entity.id
_entity.type
_entity.pdbx_description
1 polymer ?
#
loop_
_entity_poly.entity_id
_entity_poly.type
_entity_poly.pdbx_seq_one_letter_code
_entity_poly.pdbx_strand_id
1 'polypeptide(L)'
;TGPGEHPIELHHGGGLAAAALGRWAGATAERSELATIRAAATFQGTAAVTVGDTVELAGMGERFNGRIYVAALRHEIADGQWKTTAQLGLREEWFTERFPVSAPPAGGLLPAVSGLHAATVVQMHDDPAGEERILVTIPAINPEGEGNWARLATGVGGSGAGLTFRPAVGEEVLVGFLDDDPRYPVILGGLHSSDSPAPLEPTEDNDRAGYVSRGGNSLVIDDTAISLELTTDKGDRLSLLGKDGAIELEDQHGNTISLSSSGITIESKSDLKLKAGGGVEIEGATVKIKASATGEFQAGAPLTLKGSLVQIN
;
A
#
# COMPACT_ATOMS: atom_id res chain seq x y z
N THR A 1 30.71 21.38 35.51
CA THR A 1 29.32 21.47 35.06
C THR A 1 28.91 20.09 34.65
N GLY A 2 27.96 19.50 35.37
CA GLY A 2 27.41 18.18 35.06
C GLY A 2 26.77 18.14 33.69
N PRO A 3 26.35 16.95 33.19
CA PRO A 3 25.68 16.79 31.92
C PRO A 3 24.50 17.75 31.84
N GLY A 4 24.34 18.42 30.73
CA GLY A 4 23.34 19.45 30.53
C GLY A 4 21.93 18.95 30.83
N GLU A 5 21.06 19.84 31.25
CA GLU A 5 19.64 19.55 31.58
C GLU A 5 18.76 19.20 30.36
N HIS A 6 19.35 19.05 29.17
CA HIS A 6 18.58 18.75 27.97
C HIS A 6 18.66 17.25 27.63
N PRO A 7 17.59 16.50 27.76
CA PRO A 7 17.54 15.10 27.36
C PRO A 7 17.70 14.99 25.83
N ILE A 8 18.44 13.99 25.39
CA ILE A 8 18.49 13.61 23.97
C ILE A 8 17.28 12.73 23.70
N GLU A 9 16.39 13.18 22.83
CA GLU A 9 15.24 12.40 22.38
C GLU A 9 15.61 11.56 21.15
N LEU A 10 15.38 10.26 21.23
CA LEU A 10 15.64 9.32 20.14
C LEU A 10 14.30 8.87 19.54
N HIS A 11 14.12 9.08 18.23
CA HIS A 11 12.92 8.72 17.50
C HIS A 11 13.23 7.65 16.46
N HIS A 12 12.34 6.66 16.32
CA HIS A 12 12.43 5.63 15.29
C HIS A 12 11.06 5.42 14.63
N GLY A 13 11.02 5.38 13.30
CA GLY A 13 9.78 5.29 12.53
C GLY A 13 9.08 3.92 12.59
N GLY A 14 9.72 2.88 13.14
CA GLY A 14 9.16 1.54 13.30
C GLY A 14 9.03 1.13 14.76
N GLY A 15 8.24 0.10 15.02
CA GLY A 15 8.10 -0.47 16.36
C GLY A 15 9.38 -1.20 16.78
N LEU A 16 10.02 -0.74 17.87
CA LEU A 16 11.16 -1.40 18.49
C LEU A 16 10.75 -2.09 19.79
N ALA A 17 11.33 -3.27 20.06
CA ALA A 17 11.16 -3.93 21.35
C ALA A 17 11.80 -3.10 22.47
N ALA A 18 11.19 -3.08 23.66
CA ALA A 18 11.67 -2.31 24.82
C ALA A 18 13.15 -2.56 25.14
N ALA A 19 13.62 -3.82 25.03
CA ALA A 19 15.02 -4.17 25.22
C ALA A 19 15.96 -3.55 24.16
N ALA A 20 15.50 -3.34 22.92
CA ALA A 20 16.27 -2.67 21.87
C ALA A 20 16.35 -1.17 22.12
N LEU A 21 15.24 -0.56 22.54
CA LEU A 21 15.19 0.86 22.93
C LEU A 21 16.12 1.13 24.13
N GLY A 22 16.11 0.27 25.15
CA GLY A 22 16.98 0.40 26.30
C GLY A 22 18.48 0.30 25.94
N ARG A 23 18.84 -0.63 25.05
CA ARG A 23 20.23 -0.72 24.53
C ARG A 23 20.62 0.50 23.71
N TRP A 24 19.73 0.99 22.85
CA TRP A 24 20.00 2.17 22.03
C TRP A 24 20.20 3.41 22.88
N ALA A 25 19.30 3.66 23.84
CA ALA A 25 19.43 4.77 24.78
C ALA A 25 20.71 4.67 25.61
N GLY A 26 21.03 3.48 26.15
CA GLY A 26 22.25 3.23 26.90
C GLY A 26 23.52 3.48 26.07
N ALA A 27 23.60 2.95 24.86
CA ALA A 27 24.72 3.15 23.95
C ALA A 27 24.91 4.63 23.56
N THR A 28 23.81 5.36 23.37
CA THR A 28 23.86 6.80 23.07
C THR A 28 24.37 7.60 24.26
N ALA A 29 23.90 7.31 25.46
CA ALA A 29 24.35 7.97 26.68
C ALA A 29 25.85 7.70 26.96
N GLU A 30 26.28 6.44 26.90
CA GLU A 30 27.69 6.06 27.07
C GLU A 30 28.59 6.74 26.05
N ARG A 31 28.16 6.78 24.79
CA ARG A 31 28.93 7.44 23.75
C ARG A 31 29.05 8.94 23.97
N SER A 32 27.98 9.61 24.38
CA SER A 32 27.97 11.02 24.71
C SER A 32 28.94 11.33 25.85
N GLU A 33 28.96 10.47 26.87
CA GLU A 33 29.91 10.57 27.99
C GLU A 33 31.35 10.44 27.52
N LEU A 34 31.67 9.41 26.73
CA LEU A 34 33.01 9.16 26.19
C LEU A 34 33.44 10.23 25.16
N ALA A 35 32.52 11.01 24.62
CA ALA A 35 32.81 12.12 23.70
C ALA A 35 33.07 13.45 24.40
N THR A 36 32.82 13.56 25.69
CA THR A 36 32.93 14.82 26.47
C THR A 36 34.33 15.41 26.42
N ILE A 37 35.37 14.57 26.47
CA ILE A 37 36.78 14.99 26.39
C ILE A 37 37.42 14.21 25.24
N ARG A 38 38.05 14.96 24.30
CA ARG A 38 38.84 14.40 23.20
C ARG A 38 40.23 14.99 23.21
N ALA A 39 41.22 14.13 23.11
CA ALA A 39 42.63 14.52 23.08
C ALA A 39 43.45 13.62 22.13
N ALA A 40 44.65 14.02 21.83
CA ALA A 40 45.65 13.16 21.23
C ALA A 40 46.92 13.24 22.09
N ALA A 41 47.47 12.08 22.40
CA ALA A 41 48.73 11.98 23.16
C ALA A 41 49.73 11.17 22.34
N THR A 42 50.96 11.70 22.20
CA THR A 42 52.06 11.01 21.55
C THR A 42 53.11 10.68 22.60
N PHE A 43 53.53 9.42 22.67
CA PHE A 43 54.47 8.94 23.65
C PHE A 43 55.41 7.89 23.02
N GLN A 44 56.39 7.41 23.78
CA GLN A 44 57.31 6.36 23.36
C GLN A 44 56.51 5.12 22.94
N GLY A 45 56.86 4.51 21.84
CA GLY A 45 56.23 3.33 21.30
C GLY A 45 56.05 2.21 22.32
N THR A 46 54.84 1.67 22.41
CA THR A 46 54.48 0.56 23.27
C THR A 46 53.36 -0.27 22.66
N ALA A 47 53.40 -1.56 22.88
CA ALA A 47 52.30 -2.48 22.55
C ALA A 47 51.37 -2.76 23.74
N ALA A 48 51.58 -2.10 24.88
CA ALA A 48 50.79 -2.33 26.10
C ALA A 48 49.40 -1.68 26.06
N VAL A 49 49.13 -0.78 25.11
CA VAL A 49 47.82 -0.09 24.95
C VAL A 49 47.17 -0.55 23.67
N THR A 50 45.93 -0.92 23.74
CA THR A 50 45.11 -1.32 22.60
C THR A 50 43.89 -0.41 22.43
N VAL A 51 43.27 -0.39 21.23
CA VAL A 51 42.03 0.31 21.00
C VAL A 51 40.91 -0.35 21.84
N GLY A 52 40.14 0.45 22.53
CA GLY A 52 39.12 -0.03 23.50
C GLY A 52 39.57 0.03 24.94
N ASP A 53 40.85 0.20 25.21
CA ASP A 53 41.35 0.36 26.58
C ASP A 53 40.97 1.71 27.17
N THR A 54 41.06 1.81 28.49
CA THR A 54 40.98 3.05 29.23
C THR A 54 42.34 3.35 29.86
N VAL A 55 42.91 4.50 29.55
CA VAL A 55 44.19 4.94 30.11
C VAL A 55 43.96 6.10 31.09
N GLU A 56 44.87 6.25 32.05
CA GLU A 56 44.86 7.36 32.99
C GLU A 56 45.79 8.49 32.52
N LEU A 57 45.19 9.69 32.30
CA LEU A 57 45.93 10.89 32.03
C LEU A 57 46.32 11.62 33.32
N ALA A 58 47.57 11.98 33.48
CA ALA A 58 48.07 12.76 34.59
C ALA A 58 48.92 13.93 34.09
N GLY A 59 48.97 14.99 34.90
CA GLY A 59 49.76 16.18 34.60
C GLY A 59 49.13 17.17 33.59
N MET A 60 47.88 16.98 33.22
CA MET A 60 47.15 17.83 32.25
C MET A 60 46.25 18.89 32.92
N GLY A 61 46.37 19.05 34.24
CA GLY A 61 45.53 19.89 35.06
C GLY A 61 44.27 19.17 35.52
N GLU A 62 43.66 19.65 36.64
CA GLU A 62 42.53 18.97 37.29
C GLU A 62 41.35 18.67 36.40
N ARG A 63 41.12 19.50 35.40
CA ARG A 63 39.99 19.34 34.44
C ARG A 63 40.18 18.18 33.46
N PHE A 64 41.41 17.82 33.11
CA PHE A 64 41.73 16.86 32.04
C PHE A 64 42.44 15.60 32.57
N ASN A 65 42.79 15.59 33.86
CA ASN A 65 43.31 14.39 34.50
C ASN A 65 42.21 13.39 34.71
N GLY A 66 42.49 12.09 34.56
CA GLY A 66 41.55 11.00 34.81
C GLY A 66 41.57 9.95 33.74
N ARG A 67 40.61 9.05 33.84
CA ARG A 67 40.50 7.93 32.92
C ARG A 67 39.87 8.36 31.57
N ILE A 68 40.48 7.98 30.47
CA ILE A 68 40.00 8.34 29.15
C ILE A 68 40.08 7.14 28.22
N TYR A 69 39.09 6.99 27.37
CA TYR A 69 38.97 5.87 26.41
C TYR A 69 39.90 6.04 25.20
N VAL A 70 40.57 4.96 24.78
CA VAL A 70 41.46 4.90 23.61
C VAL A 70 40.62 4.57 22.37
N ALA A 71 40.35 5.56 21.55
CA ALA A 71 39.54 5.42 20.35
C ALA A 71 40.34 4.92 19.12
N ALA A 72 41.59 5.32 19.00
CA ALA A 72 42.46 4.88 17.90
C ALA A 72 43.95 4.96 18.32
N LEU A 73 44.78 4.16 17.68
CA LEU A 73 46.23 4.17 17.84
C LEU A 73 46.92 4.31 16.46
N ARG A 74 47.95 5.12 16.41
CA ARG A 74 48.86 5.22 15.29
C ARG A 74 50.27 4.93 15.79
N HIS A 75 50.92 3.89 15.25
CA HIS A 75 52.32 3.57 15.48
C HIS A 75 53.13 4.10 14.32
N GLU A 76 54.22 4.79 14.62
CA GLU A 76 55.17 5.30 13.66
C GLU A 76 56.55 4.83 14.05
N ILE A 77 57.20 4.09 13.15
CA ILE A 77 58.56 3.59 13.31
C ILE A 77 59.37 4.23 12.18
N ALA A 78 60.21 5.17 12.52
CA ALA A 78 61.04 5.91 11.59
C ALA A 78 62.33 6.35 12.29
N ASP A 79 63.46 6.40 11.56
CA ASP A 79 64.75 6.88 12.01
C ASP A 79 65.22 6.22 13.33
N GLY A 80 64.93 4.93 13.49
CA GLY A 80 65.26 4.18 14.69
C GLY A 80 64.45 4.49 15.94
N GLN A 81 63.39 5.30 15.80
CA GLN A 81 62.46 5.61 16.86
C GLN A 81 61.09 4.98 16.62
N TRP A 82 60.49 4.53 17.70
CA TRP A 82 59.11 4.09 17.70
C TRP A 82 58.27 5.03 18.57
N LYS A 83 57.23 5.62 17.96
CA LYS A 83 56.29 6.50 18.62
C LYS A 83 54.89 5.93 18.48
N THR A 84 54.07 6.11 19.52
CA THR A 84 52.61 5.81 19.50
C THR A 84 51.84 7.08 19.73
N THR A 85 50.93 7.37 18.84
CA THR A 85 49.93 8.45 19.02
C THR A 85 48.58 7.80 19.28
N ALA A 86 48.00 8.04 20.48
CA ALA A 86 46.70 7.63 20.85
C ALA A 86 45.70 8.76 20.62
N GLN A 87 44.61 8.43 19.96
CA GLN A 87 43.40 9.27 19.95
C GLN A 87 42.52 8.87 21.15
N LEU A 88 42.20 9.84 21.97
CA LEU A 88 41.55 9.64 23.25
C LEU A 88 40.17 10.29 23.21
N GLY A 89 39.15 9.60 23.74
CA GLY A 89 37.75 9.96 23.67
C GLY A 89 37.09 9.60 22.34
N LEU A 90 35.81 9.32 22.36
CA LEU A 90 35.04 8.99 21.14
C LEU A 90 34.58 10.27 20.41
N ARG A 91 34.12 10.09 19.19
CA ARG A 91 33.26 11.07 18.52
C ARG A 91 31.82 10.75 18.88
N GLU A 92 31.00 11.81 19.05
CA GLU A 92 29.57 11.66 19.29
C GLU A 92 28.85 11.06 18.07
N GLU A 93 29.23 11.48 16.89
CA GLU A 93 28.67 11.01 15.61
C GLU A 93 29.13 9.58 15.29
N TRP A 94 28.19 8.74 14.85
CA TRP A 94 28.52 7.43 14.31
C TRP A 94 29.21 7.55 12.95
N PHE A 95 29.98 6.52 12.58
CA PHE A 95 30.62 6.44 11.26
C PHE A 95 29.59 6.60 10.13
N THR A 96 28.42 5.97 10.28
CA THR A 96 27.30 6.02 9.34
C THR A 96 26.61 7.39 9.25
N GLU A 97 26.76 8.25 10.27
CA GLU A 97 26.27 9.62 10.26
C GLU A 97 27.26 10.57 9.54
N ARG A 98 28.56 10.23 9.62
CA ARG A 98 29.62 11.02 8.97
C ARG A 98 29.79 10.70 7.51
N PHE A 99 29.61 9.44 7.14
CA PHE A 99 29.86 8.95 5.78
C PHE A 99 28.63 8.21 5.28
N PRO A 100 28.13 8.52 4.08
CA PRO A 100 27.09 7.72 3.47
C PRO A 100 27.65 6.32 3.17
N VAL A 101 27.09 5.31 3.87
CA VAL A 101 27.47 3.89 3.69
C VAL A 101 26.41 3.11 2.90
N SER A 102 25.47 3.82 2.27
CA SER A 102 24.51 3.25 1.34
C SER A 102 25.17 2.93 0.00
N ALA A 103 24.66 1.93 -0.70
CA ALA A 103 24.99 1.74 -2.11
C ALA A 103 24.67 3.03 -2.90
N PRO A 104 25.48 3.39 -3.90
CA PRO A 104 25.17 4.57 -4.70
C PRO A 104 23.84 4.39 -5.43
N PRO A 105 22.90 5.34 -5.34
CA PRO A 105 21.64 5.28 -6.06
C PRO A 105 21.87 5.11 -7.57
N ALA A 106 20.94 4.43 -8.26
CA ALA A 106 21.07 4.02 -9.66
C ALA A 106 22.37 3.23 -9.97
N GLY A 107 22.91 2.52 -8.96
CA GLY A 107 24.19 1.82 -9.05
C GLY A 107 25.38 2.72 -9.37
N GLY A 108 25.25 4.04 -9.24
CA GLY A 108 26.25 5.03 -9.66
C GLY A 108 26.39 5.16 -11.19
N LEU A 109 25.48 4.61 -11.97
CA LEU A 109 25.57 4.58 -13.44
C LEU A 109 24.97 5.82 -14.09
N LEU A 110 23.94 6.42 -13.45
CA LEU A 110 23.20 7.59 -13.92
C LEU A 110 22.94 8.54 -12.76
N PRO A 111 22.64 9.84 -13.04
CA PRO A 111 22.07 10.71 -12.04
C PRO A 111 20.79 10.09 -11.47
N ALA A 112 20.76 9.96 -10.17
CA ALA A 112 19.62 9.37 -9.45
C ALA A 112 18.42 10.32 -9.46
N VAL A 113 17.21 9.73 -9.50
CA VAL A 113 15.94 10.43 -9.35
C VAL A 113 15.23 9.90 -8.11
N SER A 114 15.39 10.63 -7.01
CA SER A 114 14.85 10.23 -5.71
C SER A 114 13.47 10.82 -5.47
N GLY A 115 12.67 10.15 -4.65
CA GLY A 115 11.34 10.60 -4.24
C GLY A 115 10.21 10.10 -5.13
N LEU A 116 9.07 10.77 -4.99
CA LEU A 116 7.85 10.46 -5.74
C LEU A 116 7.53 11.63 -6.67
N HIS A 117 7.06 11.30 -7.87
CA HIS A 117 6.80 12.26 -8.93
C HIS A 117 5.40 12.07 -9.51
N ALA A 118 4.72 13.16 -9.82
CA ALA A 118 3.51 13.12 -10.62
C ALA A 118 3.89 12.86 -12.08
N ALA A 119 3.11 12.01 -12.74
CA ALA A 119 3.27 11.67 -14.14
C ALA A 119 1.91 11.53 -14.82
N THR A 120 1.86 11.68 -16.13
CA THR A 120 0.65 11.52 -16.92
C THR A 120 0.76 10.28 -17.80
N VAL A 121 -0.28 9.45 -17.83
CA VAL A 121 -0.35 8.26 -18.68
C VAL A 121 -0.50 8.67 -20.14
N VAL A 122 0.39 8.15 -20.99
CA VAL A 122 0.40 8.43 -22.43
C VAL A 122 -0.13 7.23 -23.22
N GLN A 123 0.28 6.01 -22.85
CA GLN A 123 -0.06 4.80 -23.60
C GLN A 123 -0.05 3.57 -22.67
N MET A 124 -0.98 2.64 -22.90
CA MET A 124 -1.14 1.43 -22.08
C MET A 124 -0.89 0.12 -22.83
N HIS A 125 -0.49 0.17 -24.07
CA HIS A 125 -0.31 -0.98 -24.96
C HIS A 125 0.99 -0.83 -25.75
N ASP A 126 1.38 -1.88 -26.48
CA ASP A 126 2.58 -1.91 -27.34
C ASP A 126 3.88 -1.63 -26.58
N ASP A 127 4.00 -2.13 -25.35
CA ASP A 127 5.28 -2.13 -24.64
C ASP A 127 6.34 -2.89 -25.46
N PRO A 128 7.43 -2.24 -25.89
CA PRO A 128 8.44 -2.86 -26.75
C PRO A 128 9.16 -4.04 -26.10
N ALA A 129 9.14 -4.15 -24.77
CA ALA A 129 9.72 -5.28 -24.04
C ALA A 129 8.72 -6.40 -23.75
N GLY A 130 7.40 -6.18 -24.01
CA GLY A 130 6.35 -7.15 -23.71
C GLY A 130 6.14 -7.43 -22.23
N GLU A 131 6.50 -6.46 -21.34
CA GLU A 131 6.41 -6.59 -19.89
C GLU A 131 5.16 -5.92 -19.30
N GLU A 132 4.17 -5.62 -20.13
CA GLU A 132 2.90 -4.98 -19.73
C GLU A 132 3.08 -3.61 -19.04
N ARG A 133 4.15 -2.89 -19.35
CA ARG A 133 4.43 -1.57 -18.84
C ARG A 133 3.51 -0.52 -19.46
N ILE A 134 3.37 0.58 -18.77
CA ILE A 134 2.56 1.74 -19.16
C ILE A 134 3.51 2.89 -19.49
N LEU A 135 3.31 3.54 -20.63
CA LEU A 135 4.09 4.70 -21.01
C LEU A 135 3.55 5.93 -20.28
N VAL A 136 4.43 6.62 -19.57
CA VAL A 136 4.09 7.82 -18.79
C VAL A 136 5.06 8.96 -19.12
N THR A 137 4.57 10.19 -19.13
CA THR A 137 5.40 11.39 -19.16
C THR A 137 5.63 11.87 -17.75
N ILE A 138 6.90 12.03 -17.37
CA ILE A 138 7.30 12.48 -16.02
C ILE A 138 7.97 13.86 -16.20
N PRO A 139 7.26 14.97 -15.92
CA PRO A 139 7.77 16.33 -16.18
C PRO A 139 9.09 16.66 -15.49
N ALA A 140 9.32 16.07 -14.32
CA ALA A 140 10.56 16.25 -13.55
C ALA A 140 11.81 15.67 -14.25
N ILE A 141 11.64 14.72 -15.19
CA ILE A 141 12.75 14.08 -15.89
C ILE A 141 12.83 14.55 -17.34
N ASN A 142 11.71 14.47 -18.05
CA ASN A 142 11.66 14.81 -19.47
C ASN A 142 10.27 15.32 -19.84
N PRO A 143 10.01 16.64 -19.71
CA PRO A 143 8.68 17.22 -19.95
C PRO A 143 8.25 17.16 -21.43
N GLU A 144 9.21 17.12 -22.37
CA GLU A 144 8.94 17.13 -23.82
C GLU A 144 9.30 15.79 -24.50
N GLY A 145 9.66 14.77 -23.73
CA GLY A 145 10.12 13.49 -24.26
C GLY A 145 9.00 12.52 -24.62
N GLU A 146 9.38 11.42 -25.27
CA GLU A 146 8.48 10.34 -25.67
C GLU A 146 7.85 9.60 -24.46
N GLY A 147 8.29 9.87 -23.25
CA GLY A 147 7.86 9.21 -22.01
C GLY A 147 8.75 8.05 -21.60
N ASN A 148 8.42 7.47 -20.45
CA ASN A 148 9.13 6.35 -19.84
C ASN A 148 8.17 5.17 -19.63
N TRP A 149 8.59 3.96 -19.98
CA TRP A 149 7.83 2.75 -19.70
C TRP A 149 7.94 2.34 -18.24
N ALA A 150 6.82 2.43 -17.52
CA ALA A 150 6.70 2.18 -16.09
C ALA A 150 5.93 0.88 -15.80
N ARG A 151 6.38 0.13 -14.80
CA ARG A 151 5.62 -1.01 -14.26
C ARG A 151 4.47 -0.49 -13.39
N LEU A 152 3.35 -1.19 -13.39
CA LEU A 152 2.24 -0.88 -12.47
C LEU A 152 2.34 -1.75 -11.21
N ALA A 153 2.45 -1.11 -10.05
CA ALA A 153 2.27 -1.78 -8.77
C ALA A 153 0.78 -2.12 -8.56
N THR A 154 0.51 -3.29 -8.04
CA THR A 154 -0.85 -3.75 -7.71
C THR A 154 -0.86 -4.40 -6.34
N GLY A 155 -2.00 -4.39 -5.65
CA GLY A 155 -2.15 -5.00 -4.34
C GLY A 155 -1.96 -6.52 -4.34
N VAL A 156 -2.28 -7.18 -5.45
CA VAL A 156 -2.05 -8.62 -5.67
C VAL A 156 -1.60 -8.81 -7.10
N GLY A 157 -0.42 -9.39 -7.30
CA GLY A 157 0.15 -9.71 -8.61
C GLY A 157 0.72 -11.13 -8.63
N GLY A 158 0.44 -11.88 -9.70
CA GLY A 158 0.93 -13.25 -9.91
C GLY A 158 0.66 -13.74 -11.32
N SER A 159 1.20 -14.91 -11.65
CA SER A 159 1.00 -15.50 -12.98
C SER A 159 -0.46 -15.98 -13.12
N GLY A 160 -1.23 -15.27 -13.95
CA GLY A 160 -2.64 -15.60 -14.23
C GLY A 160 -3.62 -15.30 -13.08
N ALA A 161 -3.18 -14.63 -12.00
CA ALA A 161 -4.01 -14.23 -10.87
C ALA A 161 -3.59 -12.86 -10.33
N GLY A 162 -4.55 -12.04 -9.93
CA GLY A 162 -4.27 -10.72 -9.35
C GLY A 162 -5.35 -9.69 -9.59
N LEU A 163 -5.09 -8.47 -9.11
CA LEU A 163 -5.93 -7.31 -9.37
C LEU A 163 -5.40 -6.56 -10.60
N THR A 164 -6.31 -6.21 -11.51
CA THR A 164 -5.97 -5.48 -12.74
C THR A 164 -6.81 -4.21 -12.83
N PHE A 165 -6.30 -3.13 -12.24
CA PHE A 165 -6.84 -1.78 -12.37
C PHE A 165 -5.78 -0.89 -13.00
N ARG A 166 -5.92 -0.63 -14.30
CA ARG A 166 -4.98 0.21 -15.06
C ARG A 166 -5.51 1.63 -15.14
N PRO A 167 -4.66 2.64 -14.92
CA PRO A 167 -5.05 4.04 -15.13
C PRO A 167 -5.31 4.27 -16.61
N ALA A 168 -6.23 5.18 -16.94
CA ALA A 168 -6.51 5.52 -18.33
C ALA A 168 -5.49 6.52 -18.91
N VAL A 169 -5.42 6.61 -20.23
CA VAL A 169 -4.63 7.64 -20.91
C VAL A 169 -5.12 9.03 -20.52
N GLY A 170 -4.19 9.91 -20.17
CA GLY A 170 -4.44 11.27 -19.69
C GLY A 170 -4.61 11.38 -18.17
N GLU A 171 -4.72 10.25 -17.44
CA GLU A 171 -4.79 10.29 -15.98
C GLU A 171 -3.44 10.57 -15.33
N GLU A 172 -3.49 11.25 -14.19
CA GLU A 172 -2.33 11.55 -13.37
C GLU A 172 -2.04 10.37 -12.43
N VAL A 173 -0.77 9.99 -12.35
CA VAL A 173 -0.29 8.86 -11.55
C VAL A 173 0.92 9.25 -10.72
N LEU A 174 1.09 8.60 -9.58
CA LEU A 174 2.25 8.71 -8.71
C LEU A 174 3.30 7.70 -9.12
N VAL A 175 4.51 8.17 -9.41
CA VAL A 175 5.64 7.33 -9.86
C VAL A 175 6.80 7.45 -8.90
N GLY A 176 7.40 6.32 -8.56
CA GLY A 176 8.70 6.20 -7.91
C GLY A 176 9.68 5.42 -8.79
N PHE A 177 10.93 5.28 -8.35
CA PHE A 177 11.98 4.59 -9.12
C PHE A 177 12.64 3.51 -8.28
N LEU A 178 12.84 2.33 -8.88
CA LEU A 178 13.60 1.26 -8.24
C LEU A 178 15.08 1.67 -8.14
N ASP A 179 15.61 1.67 -6.93
CA ASP A 179 16.98 2.10 -6.61
C ASP A 179 17.30 3.53 -7.12
N ASP A 180 16.29 4.41 -7.13
CA ASP A 180 16.35 5.77 -7.68
C ASP A 180 16.83 5.83 -9.16
N ASP A 181 16.77 4.74 -9.90
CA ASP A 181 17.19 4.65 -11.28
C ASP A 181 16.08 5.12 -12.24
N PRO A 182 16.26 6.22 -12.98
CA PRO A 182 15.24 6.78 -13.87
C PRO A 182 14.78 5.83 -15.00
N ARG A 183 15.51 4.75 -15.26
CA ARG A 183 15.15 3.74 -16.26
C ARG A 183 14.10 2.75 -15.75
N TYR A 184 13.86 2.68 -14.44
CA TYR A 184 12.95 1.72 -13.81
C TYR A 184 11.83 2.39 -13.01
N PRO A 185 10.98 3.20 -13.66
CA PRO A 185 9.83 3.81 -13.01
C PRO A 185 8.78 2.77 -12.64
N VAL A 186 8.09 3.01 -11.53
CA VAL A 186 6.97 2.20 -11.04
C VAL A 186 5.81 3.12 -10.70
N ILE A 187 4.65 2.90 -11.32
CA ILE A 187 3.40 3.56 -10.96
C ILE A 187 2.90 2.93 -9.68
N LEU A 188 2.68 3.75 -8.65
CA LEU A 188 2.19 3.34 -7.33
C LEU A 188 0.67 3.46 -7.19
N GLY A 189 0.02 4.33 -7.96
CA GLY A 189 -1.42 4.55 -7.97
C GLY A 189 -1.79 5.78 -8.78
N GLY A 190 -3.11 6.03 -8.91
CA GLY A 190 -3.67 7.24 -9.49
C GLY A 190 -3.71 8.39 -8.48
N LEU A 191 -3.75 9.62 -8.96
CA LEU A 191 -3.94 10.81 -8.16
C LEU A 191 -5.26 11.49 -8.57
N HIS A 192 -6.08 11.84 -7.57
CA HIS A 192 -7.24 12.70 -7.79
C HIS A 192 -6.86 14.16 -7.61
N SER A 193 -7.49 15.04 -8.37
CA SER A 193 -7.26 16.48 -8.34
C SER A 193 -8.55 17.24 -8.61
N SER A 194 -8.49 18.57 -8.63
CA SER A 194 -9.62 19.42 -9.06
C SER A 194 -10.04 19.16 -10.50
N ASP A 195 -9.09 18.78 -11.36
CA ASP A 195 -9.33 18.49 -12.78
C ASP A 195 -9.75 17.02 -13.00
N SER A 196 -9.45 16.15 -12.05
CA SER A 196 -9.80 14.72 -12.04
C SER A 196 -10.31 14.32 -10.65
N PRO A 197 -11.53 14.75 -10.27
CA PRO A 197 -12.07 14.49 -8.94
C PRO A 197 -12.34 13.01 -8.70
N ALA A 198 -12.36 12.60 -7.43
CA ALA A 198 -12.76 11.25 -7.05
C ALA A 198 -14.21 10.97 -7.45
N PRO A 199 -14.53 9.76 -7.94
CA PRO A 199 -15.87 9.42 -8.38
C PRO A 199 -16.90 9.32 -7.23
N LEU A 200 -16.43 9.12 -6.01
CA LEU A 200 -17.23 9.19 -4.79
C LEU A 200 -16.77 10.43 -4.02
N GLU A 201 -17.72 11.33 -3.76
CA GLU A 201 -17.43 12.53 -2.98
C GLU A 201 -17.02 12.16 -1.55
N PRO A 202 -15.96 12.79 -1.01
CA PRO A 202 -15.56 12.55 0.37
C PRO A 202 -16.60 13.11 1.33
N THR A 203 -16.95 12.34 2.35
CA THR A 203 -17.82 12.74 3.47
C THR A 203 -17.00 12.86 4.75
N GLU A 204 -17.53 13.54 5.77
CA GLU A 204 -16.85 13.65 7.07
C GLU A 204 -16.64 12.26 7.72
N ASP A 205 -17.62 11.38 7.57
CA ASP A 205 -17.61 10.04 8.15
C ASP A 205 -16.84 9.02 7.29
N ASN A 206 -16.50 9.36 6.04
CA ASN A 206 -15.83 8.47 5.08
C ASN A 206 -16.53 7.10 4.97
N ASP A 207 -17.84 7.12 4.93
CA ASP A 207 -18.73 5.95 5.01
C ASP A 207 -18.92 5.22 3.68
N ARG A 208 -18.35 5.74 2.58
CA ARG A 208 -18.48 5.16 1.24
C ARG A 208 -17.15 4.79 0.65
N ALA A 209 -17.07 3.57 0.15
CA ALA A 209 -15.92 3.06 -0.58
C ALA A 209 -16.37 2.35 -1.86
N GLY A 210 -15.54 2.37 -2.89
CA GLY A 210 -15.93 1.69 -4.11
C GLY A 210 -14.99 1.87 -5.28
N TYR A 211 -15.43 1.35 -6.41
CA TYR A 211 -14.78 1.48 -7.70
C TYR A 211 -15.82 1.93 -8.73
N VAL A 212 -15.47 2.92 -9.51
CA VAL A 212 -16.26 3.35 -10.67
C VAL A 212 -15.39 3.25 -11.89
N SER A 213 -15.84 2.47 -12.87
CA SER A 213 -15.13 2.32 -14.14
C SER A 213 -15.33 3.55 -15.02
N ARG A 214 -14.45 3.73 -16.00
CA ARG A 214 -14.58 4.80 -16.99
C ARG A 214 -15.91 4.78 -17.77
N GLY A 215 -16.51 3.61 -17.94
CA GLY A 215 -17.83 3.45 -18.58
C GLY A 215 -19.00 3.63 -17.65
N GLY A 216 -18.80 4.07 -16.40
CA GLY A 216 -19.88 4.31 -15.43
C GLY A 216 -20.35 3.08 -14.66
N ASN A 217 -19.77 1.89 -14.88
CA ASN A 217 -20.10 0.74 -14.03
C ASN A 217 -19.47 0.91 -12.66
N SER A 218 -20.20 0.60 -11.60
CA SER A 218 -19.74 0.81 -10.23
C SER A 218 -19.92 -0.39 -9.33
N LEU A 219 -19.04 -0.47 -8.34
CA LEU A 219 -19.17 -1.25 -7.11
C LEU A 219 -19.05 -0.27 -5.95
N VAL A 220 -20.08 -0.12 -5.15
CA VAL A 220 -20.09 0.78 -3.99
C VAL A 220 -20.46 0.01 -2.73
N ILE A 221 -19.71 0.26 -1.68
CA ILE A 221 -19.98 -0.16 -0.31
C ILE A 221 -20.37 1.10 0.47
N ASP A 222 -21.48 1.06 1.19
CA ASP A 222 -21.94 2.15 2.04
C ASP A 222 -22.15 1.61 3.46
N ASP A 223 -21.29 2.03 4.38
CA ASP A 223 -21.30 1.56 5.76
C ASP A 223 -22.47 2.14 6.57
N THR A 224 -22.93 3.33 6.22
CA THR A 224 -24.11 3.94 6.86
C THR A 224 -25.40 3.26 6.42
N ALA A 225 -25.56 2.99 5.13
CA ALA A 225 -26.70 2.24 4.60
C ALA A 225 -26.57 0.73 4.85
N ILE A 226 -25.39 0.24 5.23
CA ILE A 226 -25.05 -1.19 5.32
C ILE A 226 -25.38 -1.87 3.99
N SER A 227 -24.93 -1.29 2.88
CA SER A 227 -25.24 -1.78 1.55
C SER A 227 -24.01 -2.08 0.73
N LEU A 228 -24.18 -2.99 -0.22
CA LEU A 228 -23.24 -3.27 -1.29
C LEU A 228 -24.02 -3.28 -2.60
N GLU A 229 -23.61 -2.43 -3.54
CA GLU A 229 -24.29 -2.25 -4.80
C GLU A 229 -23.33 -2.43 -6.00
N LEU A 230 -23.79 -3.18 -6.98
CA LEU A 230 -23.19 -3.27 -8.31
C LEU A 230 -24.16 -2.62 -9.30
N THR A 231 -23.70 -1.61 -10.04
CA THR A 231 -24.55 -0.92 -11.01
C THR A 231 -23.85 -0.78 -12.35
N THR A 232 -24.58 -1.00 -13.45
CA THR A 232 -24.10 -0.68 -14.79
C THR A 232 -24.51 0.76 -15.18
N ASP A 233 -23.85 1.34 -16.20
CA ASP A 233 -24.20 2.66 -16.73
C ASP A 233 -25.63 2.70 -17.30
N LYS A 234 -26.21 1.54 -17.61
CA LYS A 234 -27.57 1.37 -18.12
C LYS A 234 -28.63 1.24 -17.04
N GLY A 235 -28.22 1.11 -15.78
CA GLY A 235 -29.12 0.99 -14.65
C GLY A 235 -29.44 -0.43 -14.20
N ASP A 236 -28.80 -1.47 -14.80
CA ASP A 236 -28.89 -2.81 -14.21
C ASP A 236 -28.22 -2.78 -12.83
N ARG A 237 -28.86 -3.36 -11.81
CA ARG A 237 -28.43 -3.25 -10.41
C ARG A 237 -28.56 -4.57 -9.65
N LEU A 238 -27.55 -4.88 -8.86
CA LEU A 238 -27.59 -5.88 -7.80
C LEU A 238 -27.28 -5.18 -6.47
N SER A 239 -28.22 -5.25 -5.51
CA SER A 239 -28.10 -4.61 -4.22
C SER A 239 -28.23 -5.62 -3.08
N LEU A 240 -27.32 -5.56 -2.12
CA LEU A 240 -27.43 -6.20 -0.82
C LEU A 240 -27.72 -5.08 0.20
N LEU A 241 -28.95 -5.04 0.71
CA LEU A 241 -29.46 -3.97 1.57
C LEU A 241 -29.57 -4.49 3.01
N GLY A 242 -28.46 -4.46 3.75
CA GLY A 242 -28.38 -5.04 5.09
C GLY A 242 -29.30 -4.37 6.10
N LYS A 243 -29.49 -3.04 6.00
CA LYS A 243 -30.37 -2.30 6.87
C LYS A 243 -31.84 -2.68 6.70
N ASP A 244 -32.24 -2.96 5.46
CA ASP A 244 -33.61 -3.35 5.13
C ASP A 244 -33.81 -4.88 5.14
N GLY A 245 -32.71 -5.64 5.26
CA GLY A 245 -32.73 -7.11 5.20
C GLY A 245 -33.19 -7.63 3.84
N ALA A 246 -32.83 -6.94 2.76
CA ALA A 246 -33.27 -7.25 1.40
C ALA A 246 -32.08 -7.52 0.45
N ILE A 247 -32.36 -8.31 -0.59
CA ILE A 247 -31.47 -8.49 -1.75
C ILE A 247 -32.32 -8.20 -2.98
N GLU A 248 -31.82 -7.34 -3.86
CA GLU A 248 -32.53 -6.91 -5.06
C GLU A 248 -31.67 -7.07 -6.30
N LEU A 249 -32.28 -7.62 -7.35
CA LEU A 249 -31.78 -7.60 -8.70
C LEU A 249 -32.78 -6.86 -9.58
N GLU A 250 -32.33 -5.83 -10.28
CA GLU A 250 -33.15 -5.02 -11.16
C GLU A 250 -32.42 -4.81 -12.50
N ASP A 251 -33.13 -4.95 -13.60
CA ASP A 251 -32.61 -4.61 -14.91
C ASP A 251 -33.11 -3.22 -15.39
N GLN A 252 -32.46 -2.68 -16.41
CA GLN A 252 -32.82 -1.40 -17.02
C GLN A 252 -34.26 -1.34 -17.56
N HIS A 253 -34.96 -2.46 -17.67
CA HIS A 253 -36.35 -2.54 -18.17
C HIS A 253 -37.38 -2.64 -17.02
N GLY A 254 -36.90 -2.67 -15.76
CA GLY A 254 -37.73 -2.77 -14.57
C GLY A 254 -38.20 -4.18 -14.23
N ASN A 255 -37.53 -5.24 -14.76
CA ASN A 255 -37.73 -6.57 -14.27
C ASN A 255 -36.96 -6.73 -12.96
N THR A 256 -37.57 -7.36 -11.95
CA THR A 256 -36.98 -7.46 -10.62
C THR A 256 -37.04 -8.85 -10.03
N ILE A 257 -36.02 -9.19 -9.21
CA ILE A 257 -36.04 -10.30 -8.26
C ILE A 257 -35.72 -9.67 -6.89
N SER A 258 -36.64 -9.80 -5.95
CA SER A 258 -36.48 -9.25 -4.59
C SER A 258 -36.63 -10.36 -3.56
N LEU A 259 -35.69 -10.43 -2.62
CA LEU A 259 -35.73 -11.27 -1.43
C LEU A 259 -35.83 -10.34 -0.22
N SER A 260 -36.86 -10.54 0.62
CA SER A 260 -37.08 -9.72 1.80
C SER A 260 -37.69 -10.54 2.93
N SER A 261 -37.99 -9.92 4.05
CA SER A 261 -38.72 -10.54 5.17
C SER A 261 -40.11 -11.04 4.79
N SER A 262 -40.70 -10.52 3.71
CA SER A 262 -42.01 -10.96 3.20
C SER A 262 -41.92 -12.14 2.22
N GLY A 263 -40.72 -12.53 1.84
CA GLY A 263 -40.47 -13.65 0.92
C GLY A 263 -39.73 -13.23 -0.36
N ILE A 264 -39.92 -14.01 -1.43
CA ILE A 264 -39.28 -13.81 -2.72
C ILE A 264 -40.34 -13.38 -3.73
N THR A 265 -40.08 -12.27 -4.43
CA THR A 265 -40.88 -11.77 -5.52
C THR A 265 -40.08 -11.77 -6.82
N ILE A 266 -40.67 -12.26 -7.90
CA ILE A 266 -40.16 -12.16 -9.26
C ILE A 266 -41.19 -11.41 -10.09
N GLU A 267 -40.80 -10.26 -10.64
CA GLU A 267 -41.69 -9.44 -11.46
C GLU A 267 -41.02 -9.19 -12.83
N SER A 268 -41.75 -9.47 -13.90
CA SER A 268 -41.36 -9.13 -15.25
C SER A 268 -42.36 -8.13 -15.86
N LYS A 269 -41.86 -7.08 -16.48
CA LYS A 269 -42.67 -6.10 -17.21
C LYS A 269 -43.15 -6.62 -18.58
N SER A 270 -42.65 -7.78 -19.00
CA SER A 270 -43.05 -8.45 -20.25
C SER A 270 -43.26 -9.94 -19.98
N ASP A 271 -42.62 -10.81 -20.70
CA ASP A 271 -42.75 -12.26 -20.56
C ASP A 271 -41.89 -12.82 -19.44
N LEU A 272 -42.44 -13.73 -18.63
CA LEU A 272 -41.66 -14.59 -17.74
C LEU A 272 -41.70 -16.03 -18.25
N LYS A 273 -40.55 -16.61 -18.61
CA LYS A 273 -40.41 -17.97 -19.09
C LYS A 273 -39.61 -18.82 -18.10
N LEU A 274 -40.25 -19.84 -17.54
CA LEU A 274 -39.57 -20.85 -16.69
C LEU A 274 -39.41 -22.12 -17.50
N LYS A 275 -38.16 -22.56 -17.75
CA LYS A 275 -37.85 -23.78 -18.52
C LYS A 275 -36.76 -24.59 -17.81
N ALA A 276 -37.02 -25.86 -17.66
CA ALA A 276 -36.06 -26.82 -17.12
C ALA A 276 -35.85 -28.00 -18.07
N GLY A 277 -34.61 -28.50 -18.17
CA GLY A 277 -34.31 -29.75 -18.89
C GLY A 277 -34.78 -31.03 -18.17
N GLY A 278 -35.05 -30.93 -16.86
CA GLY A 278 -35.66 -31.92 -15.99
C GLY A 278 -37.05 -31.51 -15.56
N GLY A 279 -37.42 -31.76 -14.31
CA GLY A 279 -38.70 -31.36 -13.72
C GLY A 279 -38.76 -29.90 -13.28
N VAL A 280 -39.95 -29.35 -13.24
CA VAL A 280 -40.31 -28.15 -12.48
C VAL A 280 -41.31 -28.55 -11.42
N GLU A 281 -40.99 -28.32 -10.16
CA GLU A 281 -41.86 -28.61 -9.02
C GLU A 281 -42.27 -27.34 -8.35
N ILE A 282 -43.56 -27.16 -8.06
CA ILE A 282 -44.13 -26.01 -7.37
C ILE A 282 -44.96 -26.53 -6.21
N GLU A 283 -44.50 -26.30 -4.98
CA GLU A 283 -45.13 -26.72 -3.76
C GLU A 283 -45.39 -25.55 -2.82
N GLY A 284 -46.50 -25.55 -2.14
CA GLY A 284 -46.86 -24.54 -1.14
C GLY A 284 -48.22 -24.86 -0.46
N ALA A 285 -48.45 -24.28 0.72
CA ALA A 285 -49.75 -24.41 1.39
C ALA A 285 -50.90 -23.88 0.51
N THR A 286 -50.63 -22.94 -0.35
CA THR A 286 -51.57 -22.45 -1.36
C THR A 286 -50.79 -22.11 -2.64
N VAL A 287 -51.26 -22.63 -3.77
CA VAL A 287 -50.73 -22.26 -5.11
C VAL A 287 -51.88 -21.58 -5.86
N LYS A 288 -51.64 -20.36 -6.35
CA LYS A 288 -52.61 -19.55 -7.16
C LYS A 288 -52.00 -19.29 -8.53
N ILE A 289 -52.67 -19.77 -9.57
CA ILE A 289 -52.32 -19.44 -10.96
C ILE A 289 -53.50 -18.72 -11.58
N LYS A 290 -53.26 -17.50 -12.06
CA LYS A 290 -54.32 -16.64 -12.61
C LYS A 290 -53.87 -16.11 -13.99
N ALA A 291 -54.68 -16.33 -14.99
CA ALA A 291 -54.54 -15.74 -16.30
C ALA A 291 -55.72 -14.80 -16.56
N SER A 292 -55.45 -13.62 -17.11
CA SER A 292 -56.49 -12.65 -17.45
C SER A 292 -57.13 -12.90 -18.82
N ALA A 293 -56.49 -13.68 -19.66
CA ALA A 293 -56.96 -14.03 -21.02
C ALA A 293 -57.04 -15.55 -21.19
N THR A 294 -55.95 -16.21 -21.46
CA THR A 294 -55.95 -17.68 -21.75
C THR A 294 -54.97 -18.40 -20.83
N GLY A 295 -55.36 -19.50 -20.23
CA GLY A 295 -54.50 -20.45 -19.51
C GLY A 295 -54.46 -21.77 -20.27
N GLU A 296 -53.28 -22.32 -20.48
CA GLU A 296 -53.09 -23.62 -21.15
C GLU A 296 -52.24 -24.54 -20.29
N PHE A 297 -52.72 -25.75 -20.11
CA PHE A 297 -51.96 -26.87 -19.46
C PHE A 297 -51.86 -28.02 -20.44
N GLN A 298 -50.70 -28.25 -20.98
CA GLN A 298 -50.43 -29.32 -21.95
C GLN A 298 -49.43 -30.32 -21.41
N ALA A 299 -49.69 -31.62 -21.58
CA ALA A 299 -48.76 -32.68 -21.29
C ALA A 299 -48.65 -33.64 -22.49
N GLY A 300 -47.46 -34.13 -22.79
CA GLY A 300 -47.24 -35.18 -23.80
C GLY A 300 -47.59 -36.60 -23.32
N ALA A 301 -47.96 -36.74 -22.06
CA ALA A 301 -48.38 -37.94 -21.35
C ALA A 301 -49.62 -37.58 -20.49
N PRO A 302 -50.22 -38.54 -19.71
CA PRO A 302 -51.38 -38.22 -18.91
C PRO A 302 -51.21 -37.07 -17.95
N LEU A 303 -52.10 -36.05 -18.01
CA LEU A 303 -52.23 -34.98 -17.05
C LEU A 303 -53.09 -35.48 -15.87
N THR A 304 -52.54 -35.42 -14.65
CA THR A 304 -53.28 -35.83 -13.44
C THR A 304 -53.60 -34.62 -12.57
N LEU A 305 -54.88 -34.38 -12.28
CA LEU A 305 -55.35 -33.40 -11.33
C LEU A 305 -56.03 -34.11 -10.15
N LYS A 306 -55.56 -33.85 -8.92
CA LYS A 306 -56.09 -34.48 -7.70
C LYS A 306 -56.47 -33.35 -6.68
N GLY A 307 -57.62 -33.49 -6.07
CA GLY A 307 -58.09 -32.60 -5.01
C GLY A 307 -59.32 -33.20 -4.34
N SER A 308 -59.67 -32.74 -3.13
CA SER A 308 -60.94 -33.13 -2.47
C SER A 308 -62.13 -32.60 -3.26
N LEU A 309 -61.98 -31.52 -3.99
CA LEU A 309 -62.94 -30.98 -4.93
C LEU A 309 -62.15 -30.39 -6.14
N VAL A 310 -62.53 -30.78 -7.36
CA VAL A 310 -62.09 -30.20 -8.62
C VAL A 310 -63.32 -29.56 -9.27
N GLN A 311 -63.30 -28.22 -9.41
CA GLN A 311 -64.40 -27.51 -10.05
C GLN A 311 -63.94 -26.94 -11.39
N ILE A 312 -64.62 -27.26 -12.46
CA ILE A 312 -64.35 -26.77 -13.82
C ILE A 312 -65.63 -26.10 -14.28
N ASN A 313 -65.58 -24.80 -14.60
CA ASN A 313 -66.72 -23.99 -15.04
C ASN A 313 -66.62 -23.71 -16.52
#